data_a137d5864083399adbd57f02eab42ee4
#
_entry.id   a137d5864083399adbd57f02eab42ee4
#
_cell.length_a   1.000
_cell.length_b   1.000
_cell.length_c   1.000
_cell.angle_alpha   90.00
_cell.angle_beta   90.00
_cell.angle_gamma   90.00
#
_symmetry.space_group_name_H-M   'P 1'
#
loop_
_entity.id
_entity.type
_entity.pdbx_description
1 polymer ?
#
loop_
_entity_poly.entity_id
_entity_poly.type
_entity_poly.pdbx_seq_one_letter_code
_entity_poly.pdbx_strand_id
1 'polypeptide(L)' 'MLATHTQDLLRHRNRTLAKSFYRQLKTEGLTHEQIIELSTVLLDLVTDDLKQVPQTN' A
#
# COMPACT_ATOMS: atom_id res chain seq x y z
N MET A 1 16.88 4.22 19.80
CA MET A 1 15.64 4.82 19.41
C MET A 1 14.69 3.75 18.94
N LEU A 2 13.77 3.41 19.79
CA LEU A 2 12.83 2.36 19.48
C LEU A 2 11.93 2.74 18.31
N ALA A 3 11.48 3.99 18.28
CA ALA A 3 10.59 4.43 17.23
C ALA A 3 11.25 4.30 15.86
N THR A 4 12.52 4.71 15.75
CA THR A 4 13.23 4.61 14.49
C THR A 4 13.41 3.16 14.06
N HIS A 5 13.77 2.32 15.01
CA HIS A 5 13.96 0.91 14.72
C HIS A 5 12.65 0.27 14.24
N THR A 6 11.55 0.59 14.89
CA THR A 6 10.24 0.08 14.52
C THR A 6 9.87 0.53 13.12
N GLN A 7 10.14 1.79 12.79
CA GLN A 7 9.84 2.29 11.45
C GLN A 7 10.65 1.57 10.39
N ASP A 8 11.90 1.26 10.68
CA ASP A 8 12.73 0.53 9.73
C ASP A 8 12.17 -0.86 9.46
N LEU A 9 11.73 -1.55 10.51
CA LEU A 9 11.13 -2.87 10.35
C LEU A 9 9.84 -2.81 9.54
N LEU A 10 8.99 -1.83 9.82
CA LEU A 10 7.75 -1.67 9.09
C LEU A 10 8.00 -1.34 7.63
N ARG A 11 8.97 -0.48 7.37
CA ARG A 11 9.32 -0.12 6.01
C ARG A 11 9.80 -1.33 5.24
N HIS A 12 10.64 -2.14 5.86
CA HIS A 12 11.15 -3.34 5.22
C HIS A 12 10.02 -4.30 4.89
N ARG A 13 9.12 -4.51 5.84
CA ARG A 13 7.98 -5.39 5.64
C ARG A 13 7.10 -4.88 4.51
N ASN A 14 6.81 -3.57 4.51
CA ASN A 14 5.96 -2.99 3.50
C ASN A 14 6.59 -3.10 2.11
N ARG A 15 7.89 -2.92 2.04
CA ARG A 15 8.59 -3.06 0.77
C ARG A 15 8.49 -4.49 0.26
N THR A 16 8.62 -5.46 1.14
CA THR A 16 8.51 -6.86 0.77
C THR A 16 7.11 -7.19 0.26
N LEU A 17 6.09 -6.70 0.96
CA LEU A 17 4.71 -6.90 0.55
C LEU A 17 4.44 -6.23 -0.80
N ALA A 18 4.95 -5.03 -0.97
CA ALA A 18 4.75 -4.29 -2.21
C ALA A 18 5.39 -5.02 -3.39
N LYS A 19 6.58 -5.57 -3.18
CA LYS A 19 7.24 -6.34 -4.23
C LYS A 19 6.45 -7.57 -4.62
N SER A 20 5.95 -8.29 -3.63
CA SER A 20 5.15 -9.47 -3.90
C SER A 20 3.89 -9.12 -4.68
N PHE A 21 3.23 -8.05 -4.27
CA PHE A 21 2.02 -7.58 -4.93
C PHE A 21 2.33 -7.16 -6.36
N TYR A 22 3.40 -6.42 -6.53
CA TYR A 22 3.82 -5.97 -7.85
C TYR A 22 4.08 -7.15 -8.78
N ARG A 23 4.80 -8.14 -8.29
CA ARG A 23 5.09 -9.33 -9.09
C ARG A 23 3.83 -10.04 -9.51
N GLN A 24 2.88 -10.16 -8.59
CA GLN A 24 1.64 -10.83 -8.88
C GLN A 24 0.88 -10.09 -9.98
N LEU A 25 0.82 -8.77 -9.88
CA LEU A 25 0.15 -7.98 -10.90
C LEU A 25 0.81 -8.13 -12.27
N LYS A 26 2.13 -8.14 -12.28
CA LYS A 26 2.86 -8.35 -13.53
C LYS A 26 2.58 -9.72 -14.11
N THR A 27 2.52 -10.72 -13.25
CA THR A 27 2.22 -12.09 -13.68
C THR A 27 0.83 -12.16 -14.28
N GLU A 28 -0.10 -11.37 -13.80
CA GLU A 28 -1.45 -11.33 -14.32
C GLU A 28 -1.58 -10.49 -15.58
N GLY A 29 -0.49 -9.90 -16.02
CA GLY A 29 -0.46 -9.20 -17.28
C GLY A 29 -0.67 -7.71 -17.24
N LEU A 30 -0.68 -7.12 -16.05
CA LEU A 30 -0.84 -5.67 -15.94
C LEU A 30 0.42 -4.96 -16.40
N THR A 31 0.23 -3.84 -17.09
CA THR A 31 1.33 -2.98 -17.47
C THR A 31 1.70 -2.06 -16.32
N HIS A 32 2.86 -1.41 -16.43
CA HIS A 32 3.28 -0.44 -15.42
C HIS A 32 2.23 0.65 -15.23
N GLU A 33 1.67 1.12 -16.34
CA GLU A 33 0.65 2.17 -16.27
C GLU A 33 -0.59 1.69 -15.54
N GLN A 34 -0.99 0.46 -15.80
CA GLN A 34 -2.16 -0.10 -15.12
C GLN A 34 -1.91 -0.27 -13.63
N ILE A 35 -0.68 -0.62 -13.26
CA ILE A 35 -0.33 -0.77 -11.86
C ILE A 35 -0.36 0.59 -11.16
N ILE A 36 0.13 1.62 -11.83
CA ILE A 36 0.10 2.97 -11.28
C ILE A 36 -1.36 3.41 -11.07
N GLU A 37 -2.20 3.14 -12.04
CA GLU A 37 -3.61 3.50 -11.94
C GLU A 37 -4.28 2.75 -10.80
N LEU A 38 -3.99 1.47 -10.67
CA LEU A 38 -4.53 0.68 -9.57
C LEU A 38 -4.11 1.23 -8.23
N SER A 39 -2.85 1.65 -8.12
CA SER A 39 -2.34 2.24 -6.88
C SER A 39 -3.09 3.51 -6.52
N THR A 40 -3.44 4.31 -7.52
CA THR A 40 -4.22 5.53 -7.30
C THR A 40 -5.60 5.18 -6.75
N VAL A 41 -6.23 4.16 -7.33
CA VAL A 41 -7.55 3.73 -6.85
C VAL A 41 -7.46 3.23 -5.41
N LEU A 42 -6.40 2.49 -5.10
CA LEU A 42 -6.20 2.01 -3.73
C LEU A 42 -6.09 3.18 -2.75
N LEU A 43 -5.35 4.21 -3.14
CA LEU A 43 -5.21 5.38 -2.28
C LEU A 43 -6.55 6.07 -2.08
N ASP A 44 -7.36 6.13 -3.12
CA ASP A 44 -8.69 6.72 -3.01
C ASP A 44 -9.55 5.93 -2.04
N LEU A 45 -9.50 4.60 -2.13
CA LEU A 45 -10.27 3.75 -1.24
C LEU A 45 -9.85 3.93 0.20
N VAL A 46 -8.54 4.00 0.45
CA VAL A 46 -8.03 4.21 1.79
C VAL A 46 -8.49 5.57 2.32
N THR A 47 -8.42 6.58 1.48
CA THR A 47 -8.84 7.92 1.86
C THR A 47 -10.33 7.95 2.21
N ASP A 48 -11.14 7.27 1.42
CA ASP A 48 -12.57 7.20 1.69
C ASP A 48 -12.84 6.50 3.01
N ASP A 49 -12.14 5.41 3.27
CA ASP A 49 -12.29 4.71 4.54
C ASP A 49 -11.94 5.60 5.71
N LEU A 50 -10.87 6.38 5.59
CA LEU A 50 -10.47 7.28 6.66
C LEU A 50 -11.54 8.32 6.93
N LYS A 51 -12.21 8.79 5.89
CA LYS A 51 -13.27 9.79 6.05
C LYS A 51 -14.51 9.18 6.68
N GLN A 52 -14.77 7.93 6.42
CA GLN A 52 -15.99 7.28 6.90
C GLN A 52 -15.84 6.70 8.29
N VAL A 53 -14.62 6.47 8.75
CA VAL A 53 -14.39 5.92 10.07
C VAL A 53 -14.94 6.89 11.11
N PRO A 54 -15.86 6.42 11.97
CA PRO A 54 -16.39 7.27 13.04
C PRO A 54 -15.26 7.71 13.94
N GLN A 55 -15.29 8.97 14.20
CA GLN A 55 -14.22 9.45 15.02
C GLN A 55 -14.49 9.22 16.45
N THR A 56 -15.20 8.64 16.62
CA THR A 56 -15.46 8.46 17.66
C THR A 56 -15.11 8.07 18.51
N ASN A 57 -15.03 8.06 18.25
CA ASN A 57 -14.69 7.71 18.80
C ASN A 57 -14.44 8.06 19.50
#